data_260ce8d7eb51535f2634543cd9b8bcbb
#
_entry.id   260ce8d7eb51535f2634543cd9b8bcbb
#
_cell.length_a   1.000
_cell.length_b   1.000
_cell.length_c   1.000
_cell.angle_alpha   90.00
_cell.angle_beta   90.00
_cell.angle_gamma   90.00
#
_symmetry.space_group_name_H-M   'P 1'
#
loop_
_entity.id
_entity.type
_entity.pdbx_description
1 polymer ?
#
loop_
_entity_poly.entity_id
_entity_poly.type
_entity_poly.pdbx_seq_one_letter_code
_entity_poly.pdbx_strand_id
1 'polypeptide(L)'
;MTSILSTRPIYQGWLNLVMVAMRAPDGAAFERHVVEMRRAVVVLPYDPDRKVALVVSMARTPVMLAGLPDMLEPIAGILEDEPEQCARREALEEAGVRLGDLTHLGQIWSIPTVVTERIDYFLAEYRTQDRIAAGGGLDEEQEHISVHELPLDDLWTMFADKRIGDGKLAITLMALRLRRPDLFSVPVA
;
A
#
# COMPACT_ATOMS: atom_id res chain seq x y z
N MET A 1 3.74 26.35 -20.89
CA MET A 1 3.32 25.14 -20.14
C MET A 1 3.96 23.95 -20.82
N THR A 2 4.44 22.98 -20.05
CA THR A 2 4.98 21.72 -20.61
C THR A 2 3.86 20.93 -21.27
N SER A 3 4.12 20.30 -22.41
CA SER A 3 3.14 19.50 -23.16
C SER A 3 3.71 18.13 -23.56
N ILE A 4 2.82 17.14 -23.65
CA ILE A 4 3.13 15.81 -24.19
C ILE A 4 3.00 15.90 -25.72
N LEU A 5 4.02 15.40 -26.43
CA LEU A 5 4.06 15.35 -27.89
C LEU A 5 3.62 13.98 -28.41
N SER A 6 4.16 12.91 -27.85
CA SER A 6 3.85 11.54 -28.22
C SER A 6 4.22 10.56 -27.12
N THR A 7 3.65 9.37 -27.20
CA THR A 7 3.98 8.22 -26.33
C THR A 7 4.28 7.02 -27.21
N ARG A 8 5.35 6.27 -26.91
CA ARG A 8 5.68 5.02 -27.62
C ARG A 8 6.05 3.92 -26.60
N PRO A 9 5.61 2.68 -26.80
CA PRO A 9 6.00 1.57 -25.95
C PRO A 9 7.49 1.25 -26.13
N ILE A 10 8.15 0.88 -25.02
CA ILE A 10 9.51 0.34 -24.97
C ILE A 10 9.47 -1.15 -24.63
N TYR A 11 8.65 -1.51 -23.66
CA TYR A 11 8.44 -2.88 -23.21
C TYR A 11 6.96 -3.09 -22.87
N GLN A 12 6.42 -4.23 -23.25
CA GLN A 12 5.07 -4.66 -22.93
C GLN A 12 5.14 -6.09 -22.37
N GLY A 13 4.72 -6.26 -21.12
CA GLY A 13 4.75 -7.54 -20.42
C GLY A 13 3.84 -7.48 -19.20
N TRP A 14 4.29 -8.03 -18.08
CA TRP A 14 3.57 -7.93 -16.81
C TRP A 14 3.32 -6.45 -16.41
N LEU A 15 4.25 -5.56 -16.72
CA LEU A 15 4.08 -4.11 -16.70
C LEU A 15 4.36 -3.54 -18.10
N ASN A 16 3.94 -2.30 -18.35
CA ASN A 16 4.30 -1.57 -19.55
C ASN A 16 5.32 -0.47 -19.22
N LEU A 17 6.38 -0.39 -20.03
CA LEU A 17 7.30 0.75 -20.01
C LEU A 17 7.13 1.54 -21.29
N VAL A 18 6.84 2.83 -21.14
CA VAL A 18 6.65 3.74 -22.28
C VAL A 18 7.64 4.89 -22.24
N MET A 19 7.98 5.40 -23.43
CA MET A 19 8.70 6.65 -23.60
C MET A 19 7.72 7.76 -23.97
N VAL A 20 7.73 8.84 -23.20
CA VAL A 20 6.90 10.02 -23.41
C VAL A 20 7.79 11.16 -23.90
N ALA A 21 7.59 11.58 -25.16
CA ALA A 21 8.24 12.78 -25.71
C ALA A 21 7.47 14.02 -25.26
N MET A 22 8.20 15.00 -24.76
CA MET A 22 7.65 16.22 -24.17
C MET A 22 8.32 17.48 -24.72
N ARG A 23 7.62 18.61 -24.61
CA ARG A 23 8.12 19.94 -24.93
C ARG A 23 8.05 20.84 -23.70
N ALA A 24 9.16 21.43 -23.33
CA ALA A 24 9.25 22.42 -22.26
C ALA A 24 8.67 23.78 -22.68
N PRO A 25 8.40 24.71 -21.76
CA PRO A 25 7.84 26.03 -22.07
C PRO A 25 8.77 26.89 -22.97
N ASP A 26 10.07 26.67 -22.92
CA ASP A 26 11.07 27.32 -23.76
C ASP A 26 11.20 26.69 -25.17
N GLY A 27 10.42 25.64 -25.47
CA GLY A 27 10.42 24.92 -26.73
C GLY A 27 11.37 23.73 -26.78
N ALA A 28 12.22 23.50 -25.77
CA ALA A 28 13.14 22.37 -25.75
C ALA A 28 12.37 21.05 -25.70
N ALA A 29 12.81 20.07 -26.51
CA ALA A 29 12.26 18.72 -26.49
C ALA A 29 13.07 17.83 -25.54
N PHE A 30 12.38 16.95 -24.80
CA PHE A 30 13.00 15.96 -23.92
C PHE A 30 12.09 14.72 -23.81
N GLU A 31 12.64 13.63 -23.30
CA GLU A 31 11.91 12.37 -23.10
C GLU A 31 11.92 11.96 -21.63
N ARG A 32 10.86 11.21 -21.24
CA ARG A 32 10.73 10.59 -19.92
C ARG A 32 10.25 9.17 -20.05
N HIS A 33 10.84 8.27 -19.26
CA HIS A 33 10.33 6.93 -19.10
C HIS A 33 9.17 6.96 -18.11
N VAL A 34 8.11 6.20 -18.42
CA VAL A 34 6.97 6.03 -17.54
C VAL A 34 6.64 4.55 -17.46
N VAL A 35 6.53 4.02 -16.25
CA VAL A 35 5.99 2.70 -15.98
C VAL A 35 4.48 2.84 -15.81
N GLU A 36 3.73 2.23 -16.72
CA GLU A 36 2.27 2.20 -16.62
C GLU A 36 1.85 1.07 -15.69
N MET A 37 1.21 1.43 -14.60
CA MET A 37 0.65 0.50 -13.62
C MET A 37 -0.82 0.78 -13.38
N ARG A 38 -1.55 -0.26 -12.94
CA ARG A 38 -2.95 -0.15 -12.52
C ARG A 38 -3.05 0.63 -11.21
N ARG A 39 -4.25 1.08 -10.90
CA ARG A 39 -4.57 1.62 -9.57
C ARG A 39 -4.51 0.50 -8.53
N ALA A 40 -4.31 0.86 -7.28
CA ALA A 40 -4.28 -0.06 -6.18
C ALA A 40 -5.12 0.45 -5.00
N VAL A 41 -5.42 -0.42 -4.06
CA VAL A 41 -5.97 -0.09 -2.75
C VAL A 41 -5.02 -0.53 -1.66
N VAL A 42 -5.09 0.17 -0.54
CA VAL A 42 -4.37 -0.16 0.68
C VAL A 42 -5.31 0.00 1.86
N VAL A 43 -5.34 -0.97 2.75
CA VAL A 43 -6.10 -0.87 3.99
C VAL A 43 -5.26 -1.32 5.18
N LEU A 44 -5.30 -0.57 6.28
CA LEU A 44 -4.79 -0.97 7.58
C LEU A 44 -5.96 -1.33 8.49
N PRO A 45 -6.26 -2.63 8.70
CA PRO A 45 -7.23 -3.05 9.69
C PRO A 45 -6.66 -2.87 11.10
N TYR A 46 -7.47 -2.34 12.02
CA TYR A 46 -7.08 -2.16 13.42
C TYR A 46 -8.22 -2.51 14.38
N ASP A 47 -7.88 -3.06 15.54
CA ASP A 47 -8.80 -3.34 16.64
C ASP A 47 -8.59 -2.29 17.74
N PRO A 48 -9.52 -1.35 17.92
CA PRO A 48 -9.35 -0.27 18.91
C PRO A 48 -9.45 -0.74 20.35
N ASP A 49 -10.12 -1.87 20.63
CA ASP A 49 -10.26 -2.38 22.00
C ASP A 49 -8.97 -3.06 22.46
N ARG A 50 -8.33 -3.83 21.54
CA ARG A 50 -7.08 -4.53 21.81
C ARG A 50 -5.84 -3.70 21.44
N LYS A 51 -6.02 -2.57 20.75
CA LYS A 51 -4.96 -1.68 20.28
C LYS A 51 -3.91 -2.39 19.43
N VAL A 52 -4.38 -3.20 18.48
CA VAL A 52 -3.54 -3.94 17.53
C VAL A 52 -3.94 -3.60 16.09
N ALA A 53 -3.04 -3.84 15.14
CA ALA A 53 -3.33 -3.78 13.72
C ALA A 53 -2.89 -5.08 13.02
N LEU A 54 -3.56 -5.41 11.90
CA LEU A 54 -3.16 -6.46 10.99
C LEU A 54 -2.27 -5.88 9.92
N VAL A 55 -1.09 -6.46 9.79
CA VAL A 55 -0.12 -6.18 8.73
C VAL A 55 0.33 -7.50 8.12
N VAL A 56 0.89 -7.44 6.94
CA VAL A 56 1.36 -8.61 6.21
C VAL A 56 2.84 -8.49 5.88
N SER A 57 3.48 -9.61 5.57
CA SER A 57 4.80 -9.62 4.94
C SER A 57 4.86 -10.70 3.87
N MET A 58 5.56 -10.39 2.78
CA MET A 58 5.82 -11.33 1.69
C MET A 58 7.11 -10.97 0.97
N ALA A 59 7.64 -11.90 0.18
CA ALA A 59 8.81 -11.65 -0.63
C ALA A 59 8.54 -10.62 -1.74
N ARG A 60 9.27 -9.51 -1.71
CA ARG A 60 9.21 -8.48 -2.75
C ARG A 60 10.50 -8.48 -3.56
N THR A 61 10.42 -8.78 -4.85
CA THR A 61 11.61 -8.91 -5.72
C THR A 61 12.59 -7.74 -5.62
N PRO A 62 12.18 -6.45 -5.60
CA PRO A 62 13.12 -5.33 -5.43
C PRO A 62 13.85 -5.35 -4.07
N VAL A 63 13.15 -5.76 -3.00
CA VAL A 63 13.70 -5.88 -1.65
C VAL A 63 14.71 -7.01 -1.58
N MET A 64 14.38 -8.16 -2.18
CA MET A 64 15.29 -9.31 -2.31
C MET A 64 16.55 -8.95 -3.11
N LEU A 65 16.42 -8.21 -4.20
CA LEU A 65 17.56 -7.73 -5.00
C LEU A 65 18.48 -6.80 -4.21
N ALA A 66 17.94 -6.08 -3.23
CA ALA A 66 18.72 -5.25 -2.31
C ALA A 66 19.35 -6.07 -1.15
N GLY A 67 19.11 -7.37 -1.08
CA GLY A 67 19.60 -8.25 -0.01
C GLY A 67 18.94 -7.99 1.35
N LEU A 68 17.73 -7.43 1.36
CA LEU A 68 16.99 -7.12 2.57
C LEU A 68 15.92 -8.20 2.86
N PRO A 69 15.55 -8.39 4.13
CA PRO A 69 14.47 -9.28 4.52
C PRO A 69 13.10 -8.72 4.09
N ASP A 70 12.07 -9.58 4.15
CA ASP A 70 10.69 -9.19 3.92
C ASP A 70 10.29 -8.03 4.84
N MET A 71 9.52 -7.09 4.29
CA MET A 71 9.03 -5.92 5.02
C MET A 71 7.62 -6.16 5.55
N LEU A 72 7.27 -5.47 6.63
CA LEU A 72 5.88 -5.32 7.04
C LEU A 72 5.19 -4.31 6.10
N GLU A 73 4.04 -4.71 5.58
CA GLU A 73 3.20 -3.92 4.70
C GLU A 73 1.76 -3.89 5.23
N PRO A 74 0.95 -2.86 4.93
CA PRO A 74 -0.49 -2.96 5.09
C PRO A 74 -1.05 -3.88 4.01
N ILE A 75 -2.27 -4.37 4.18
CA ILE A 75 -2.97 -5.13 3.17
C ILE A 75 -3.16 -4.29 1.91
N ALA A 76 -2.88 -4.86 0.73
CA ALA A 76 -2.90 -4.09 -0.51
C ALA A 76 -3.16 -4.96 -1.74
N GLY A 77 -4.00 -4.50 -2.65
CA GLY A 77 -4.26 -5.19 -3.91
C GLY A 77 -4.48 -4.27 -5.09
N ILE A 78 -4.48 -4.86 -6.27
CA ILE A 78 -4.77 -4.15 -7.51
C ILE A 78 -6.26 -3.85 -7.58
N LEU A 79 -6.59 -2.60 -7.92
CA LEU A 79 -7.98 -2.16 -8.04
C LEU A 79 -8.64 -2.81 -9.27
N GLU A 80 -9.59 -3.67 -9.02
CA GLU A 80 -10.42 -4.33 -10.04
C GLU A 80 -11.88 -3.90 -9.97
N ASP A 81 -12.33 -3.51 -8.77
CA ASP A 81 -13.70 -3.10 -8.45
C ASP A 81 -13.73 -1.64 -7.95
N GLU A 82 -14.82 -1.29 -7.25
CA GLU A 82 -14.86 -0.05 -6.47
C GLU A 82 -13.86 -0.14 -5.30
N PRO A 83 -13.15 0.95 -4.95
CA PRO A 83 -12.06 0.92 -3.99
C PRO A 83 -12.39 0.26 -2.64
N GLU A 84 -13.57 0.54 -2.10
CA GLU A 84 -14.01 -0.06 -0.83
C GLU A 84 -14.26 -1.57 -0.95
N GLN A 85 -14.83 -2.02 -2.06
CA GLN A 85 -15.09 -3.45 -2.30
C GLN A 85 -13.77 -4.19 -2.46
N CYS A 86 -12.85 -3.63 -3.23
CA CYS A 86 -11.51 -4.18 -3.40
C CYS A 86 -10.77 -4.27 -2.06
N ALA A 87 -10.77 -3.21 -1.24
CA ALA A 87 -10.13 -3.24 0.08
C ALA A 87 -10.70 -4.34 1.01
N ARG A 88 -12.01 -4.60 0.93
CA ARG A 88 -12.66 -5.67 1.70
C ARG A 88 -12.28 -7.06 1.19
N ARG A 89 -12.20 -7.23 -0.12
CA ARG A 89 -11.81 -8.48 -0.77
C ARG A 89 -10.37 -8.83 -0.39
N GLU A 90 -9.43 -7.89 -0.58
CA GLU A 90 -8.02 -8.08 -0.24
C GLU A 90 -7.81 -8.40 1.25
N ALA A 91 -8.53 -7.73 2.14
CA ALA A 91 -8.45 -8.01 3.58
C ALA A 91 -8.91 -9.43 3.93
N LEU A 92 -9.88 -9.95 3.19
CA LEU A 92 -10.34 -11.33 3.39
C LEU A 92 -9.33 -12.35 2.81
N GLU A 93 -8.80 -12.10 1.63
CA GLU A 93 -7.86 -12.98 0.93
C GLU A 93 -6.50 -13.00 1.63
N GLU A 94 -5.90 -11.84 1.89
CA GLU A 94 -4.57 -11.74 2.50
C GLU A 94 -4.56 -12.03 4.01
N ALA A 95 -5.54 -11.51 4.77
CA ALA A 95 -5.52 -11.59 6.23
C ALA A 95 -6.69 -12.35 6.86
N GLY A 96 -7.62 -12.90 6.07
CA GLY A 96 -8.76 -13.66 6.57
C GLY A 96 -9.72 -12.83 7.44
N VAL A 97 -9.78 -11.51 7.25
CA VAL A 97 -10.55 -10.60 8.09
C VAL A 97 -11.69 -9.91 7.33
N ARG A 98 -12.87 -9.87 7.94
CA ARG A 98 -13.97 -9.01 7.49
C ARG A 98 -13.80 -7.63 8.10
N LEU A 99 -13.86 -6.61 7.26
CA LEU A 99 -13.71 -5.22 7.70
C LEU A 99 -15.07 -4.62 8.09
N GLY A 100 -15.07 -3.86 9.17
CA GLY A 100 -16.15 -2.96 9.55
C GLY A 100 -16.22 -1.73 8.63
N ASP A 101 -16.53 -0.57 9.19
CA ASP A 101 -16.58 0.68 8.43
C ASP A 101 -15.19 1.08 7.94
N LEU A 102 -15.10 1.46 6.66
CA LEU A 102 -13.88 1.97 6.08
C LEU A 102 -13.83 3.50 6.18
N THR A 103 -12.67 4.00 6.54
CA THR A 103 -12.35 5.42 6.47
C THR A 103 -11.41 5.66 5.31
N HIS A 104 -11.90 6.27 4.23
CA HIS A 104 -11.05 6.67 3.10
C HIS A 104 -10.14 7.83 3.48
N LEU A 105 -8.85 7.66 3.29
CA LEU A 105 -7.83 8.66 3.61
C LEU A 105 -7.48 9.56 2.41
N GLY A 106 -7.89 9.14 1.22
CA GLY A 106 -7.61 9.80 -0.04
C GLY A 106 -6.85 8.92 -1.02
N GLN A 107 -6.67 9.44 -2.23
CA GLN A 107 -5.90 8.81 -3.30
C GLN A 107 -4.55 9.51 -3.46
N ILE A 108 -3.47 8.74 -3.42
CA ILE A 108 -2.10 9.26 -3.47
C ILE A 108 -1.34 8.58 -4.63
N TRP A 109 -0.52 9.33 -5.34
CA TRP A 109 0.43 8.79 -6.30
C TRP A 109 1.57 8.08 -5.57
N SER A 110 1.91 6.86 -5.98
CA SER A 110 3.02 6.11 -5.35
C SER A 110 4.38 6.75 -5.66
N ILE A 111 4.73 6.88 -6.93
CA ILE A 111 5.99 7.48 -7.40
C ILE A 111 5.70 8.36 -8.63
N PRO A 112 5.19 9.61 -8.46
CA PRO A 112 4.72 10.44 -9.57
C PRO A 112 5.80 10.87 -10.57
N THR A 113 7.06 10.59 -10.25
CA THR A 113 8.20 10.87 -11.14
C THR A 113 8.33 9.86 -12.27
N VAL A 114 7.81 8.63 -12.11
CA VAL A 114 8.06 7.54 -13.07
C VAL A 114 6.92 6.54 -13.20
N VAL A 115 5.98 6.46 -12.27
CA VAL A 115 4.91 5.44 -12.22
C VAL A 115 3.54 6.09 -12.34
N THR A 116 2.60 5.46 -13.07
CA THR A 116 1.21 5.94 -13.16
C THR A 116 0.31 5.45 -12.03
N GLU A 117 0.83 4.65 -11.12
CA GLU A 117 0.07 4.07 -10.01
C GLU A 117 -0.48 5.15 -9.08
N ARG A 118 -1.76 5.01 -8.78
CA ARG A 118 -2.46 5.77 -7.74
C ARG A 118 -3.08 4.78 -6.79
N ILE A 119 -2.95 5.05 -5.51
CA ILE A 119 -3.35 4.15 -4.43
C ILE A 119 -4.45 4.84 -3.61
N ASP A 120 -5.58 4.17 -3.44
CA ASP A 120 -6.64 4.58 -2.53
C ASP A 120 -6.35 3.99 -1.15
N TYR A 121 -6.21 4.84 -0.14
CA TYR A 121 -5.82 4.47 1.22
C TYR A 121 -7.01 4.41 2.16
N PHE A 122 -7.08 3.37 2.99
CA PHE A 122 -8.14 3.16 3.97
C PHE A 122 -7.60 2.79 5.35
N LEU A 123 -8.38 3.15 6.36
CA LEU A 123 -8.36 2.54 7.68
C LEU A 123 -9.68 1.78 7.88
N ALA A 124 -9.65 0.67 8.60
CA ALA A 124 -10.88 -0.08 8.90
C ALA A 124 -10.81 -0.70 10.29
N GLU A 125 -11.92 -0.59 11.04
CA GLU A 125 -12.01 -1.32 12.30
C GLU A 125 -12.34 -2.80 12.06
N TYR A 126 -11.79 -3.67 12.89
CA TYR A 126 -12.18 -5.06 13.00
C TYR A 126 -12.20 -5.50 14.47
N ARG A 127 -12.78 -6.66 14.74
CA ARG A 127 -12.79 -7.33 16.04
C ARG A 127 -12.28 -8.76 15.89
N THR A 128 -11.92 -9.40 16.98
CA THR A 128 -11.41 -10.78 16.97
C THR A 128 -12.33 -11.75 16.22
N GLN A 129 -13.66 -11.63 16.39
CA GLN A 129 -14.63 -12.48 15.68
C GLN A 129 -14.69 -12.24 14.17
N ASP A 130 -14.19 -11.13 13.69
CA ASP A 130 -14.18 -10.81 12.26
C ASP A 130 -13.04 -11.51 11.52
N ARG A 131 -12.08 -12.09 12.27
CA ARG A 131 -11.07 -12.99 11.71
C ARG A 131 -11.68 -14.36 11.48
N ILE A 132 -12.07 -14.65 10.24
CA ILE A 132 -12.84 -15.84 9.86
C ILE A 132 -12.02 -16.88 9.09
N ALA A 133 -10.80 -16.54 8.70
CA ALA A 133 -9.86 -17.42 8.01
C ALA A 133 -8.42 -17.10 8.42
N ALA A 134 -7.46 -17.93 8.02
CA ALA A 134 -6.05 -17.69 8.27
C ALA A 134 -5.49 -16.52 7.43
N GLY A 135 -6.04 -16.31 6.24
CA GLY A 135 -5.44 -15.49 5.20
C GLY A 135 -4.26 -16.23 4.56
N GLY A 136 -3.39 -15.48 3.90
CA GLY A 136 -2.18 -16.04 3.28
C GLY A 136 -2.06 -15.73 1.79
N GLY A 137 -3.01 -15.02 1.21
CA GLY A 137 -3.10 -14.73 -0.22
C GLY A 137 -3.68 -15.88 -1.03
N LEU A 138 -3.58 -15.79 -2.34
CA LEU A 138 -4.09 -16.78 -3.28
C LEU A 138 -2.95 -17.61 -3.85
N ASP A 139 -3.06 -18.95 -3.78
CA ASP A 139 -2.09 -19.88 -4.35
C ASP A 139 -1.90 -19.66 -5.86
N GLU A 140 -2.97 -19.29 -6.56
CA GLU A 140 -2.97 -19.02 -7.99
C GLU A 140 -2.10 -17.81 -8.38
N GLU A 141 -1.93 -16.86 -7.46
CA GLU A 141 -1.09 -15.67 -7.62
C GLU A 141 0.33 -15.87 -7.09
N GLN A 142 0.64 -17.08 -6.59
CA GLN A 142 1.93 -17.44 -5.97
C GLN A 142 2.28 -16.50 -4.79
N GLU A 143 1.26 -16.02 -4.12
CA GLU A 143 1.42 -15.20 -2.93
C GLU A 143 1.62 -16.11 -1.71
N HIS A 144 2.73 -15.90 -1.03
CA HIS A 144 3.04 -16.54 0.23
C HIS A 144 3.05 -15.47 1.32
N ILE A 145 1.86 -15.08 1.75
CA ILE A 145 1.66 -13.98 2.70
C ILE A 145 1.71 -14.49 4.12
N SER A 146 2.53 -13.87 4.95
CA SER A 146 2.52 -14.05 6.40
C SER A 146 1.71 -12.94 7.05
N VAL A 147 0.70 -13.31 7.86
CA VAL A 147 -0.17 -12.35 8.55
C VAL A 147 0.35 -12.12 9.97
N HIS A 148 0.48 -10.85 10.34
CA HIS A 148 0.94 -10.44 11.67
C HIS A 148 -0.11 -9.55 12.33
N GLU A 149 -0.46 -9.86 13.57
CA GLU A 149 -1.27 -8.99 14.42
C GLU A 149 -0.34 -8.36 15.45
N LEU A 150 -0.07 -7.06 15.33
CA LEU A 150 0.93 -6.37 16.13
C LEU A 150 0.31 -5.23 16.95
N PRO A 151 0.80 -5.01 18.20
CA PRO A 151 0.41 -3.85 18.99
C PRO A 151 0.71 -2.55 18.25
N LEU A 152 -0.21 -1.58 18.32
CA LEU A 152 -0.03 -0.28 17.69
C LEU A 152 1.18 0.48 18.24
N ASP A 153 1.47 0.34 19.53
CA ASP A 153 2.66 0.93 20.15
C ASP A 153 3.96 0.33 19.62
N ASP A 154 3.98 -0.98 19.33
CA ASP A 154 5.15 -1.63 18.72
C ASP A 154 5.37 -1.15 17.29
N LEU A 155 4.31 -1.07 16.48
CA LEU A 155 4.38 -0.53 15.13
C LEU A 155 4.84 0.93 15.13
N TRP A 156 4.34 1.74 16.09
CA TRP A 156 4.77 3.12 16.23
C TRP A 156 6.23 3.24 16.66
N THR A 157 6.68 2.39 17.57
CA THR A 157 8.09 2.31 17.97
C THR A 157 8.98 1.93 16.79
N MET A 158 8.56 0.94 15.98
CA MET A 158 9.28 0.56 14.77
C MET A 158 9.35 1.73 13.76
N PHE A 159 8.29 2.53 13.64
CA PHE A 159 8.28 3.71 12.80
C PHE A 159 9.26 4.79 13.32
N ALA A 160 9.22 5.11 14.62
CA ALA A 160 10.10 6.08 15.25
C ALA A 160 11.59 5.67 15.14
N ASP A 161 11.87 4.39 15.26
CA ASP A 161 13.20 3.79 15.11
C ASP A 161 13.65 3.61 13.65
N LYS A 162 12.86 4.08 12.66
CA LYS A 162 13.15 3.99 11.23
C LYS A 162 13.26 2.53 10.73
N ARG A 163 12.54 1.61 11.34
CA ARG A 163 12.50 0.19 10.99
C ARG A 163 11.32 -0.20 10.09
N ILE A 164 10.40 0.73 9.80
CA ILE A 164 9.36 0.55 8.78
C ILE A 164 9.93 0.98 7.43
N GLY A 165 10.06 0.02 6.52
CA GLY A 165 10.58 0.24 5.17
C GLY A 165 9.51 0.52 4.12
N ASP A 166 8.24 0.20 4.40
CA ASP A 166 7.13 0.38 3.46
C ASP A 166 6.43 1.72 3.67
N GLY A 167 6.36 2.52 2.59
CA GLY A 167 5.72 3.84 2.63
C GLY A 167 4.21 3.79 2.84
N LYS A 168 3.53 2.73 2.37
CA LYS A 168 2.08 2.55 2.52
C LYS A 168 1.75 2.33 4.00
N LEU A 169 2.55 1.48 4.69
CA LEU A 169 2.40 1.25 6.12
C LEU A 169 2.68 2.51 6.92
N ALA A 170 3.74 3.24 6.59
CA ALA A 170 4.05 4.51 7.24
C ALA A 170 2.91 5.52 7.14
N ILE A 171 2.31 5.69 5.95
CA ILE A 171 1.19 6.60 5.70
C ILE A 171 -0.03 6.19 6.52
N THR A 172 -0.43 4.92 6.47
CA THR A 172 -1.64 4.43 7.17
C THR A 172 -1.48 4.49 8.68
N LEU A 173 -0.30 4.14 9.20
CA LEU A 173 0.00 4.21 10.64
C LEU A 173 -0.01 5.65 11.15
N MET A 174 0.62 6.59 10.43
CA MET A 174 0.57 8.02 10.77
C MET A 174 -0.86 8.56 10.72
N ALA A 175 -1.64 8.20 9.70
CA ALA A 175 -3.03 8.62 9.58
C ALA A 175 -3.91 8.08 10.73
N LEU A 176 -3.69 6.81 11.14
CA LEU A 176 -4.36 6.23 12.30
C LEU A 176 -3.98 7.00 13.57
N ARG A 177 -2.70 7.23 13.78
CA ARG A 177 -2.20 7.97 14.95
C ARG A 177 -2.79 9.37 15.06
N LEU A 178 -2.89 10.10 13.97
CA LEU A 178 -3.46 11.45 13.94
C LEU A 178 -4.96 11.46 14.23
N ARG A 179 -5.70 10.44 13.77
CA ARG A 179 -7.16 10.36 13.94
C ARG A 179 -7.58 9.74 15.26
N ARG A 180 -6.79 8.79 15.75
CA ARG A 180 -7.05 8.02 16.97
C ARG A 180 -5.82 8.00 17.88
N PRO A 181 -5.38 9.18 18.38
CA PRO A 181 -4.23 9.25 19.29
C PRO A 181 -4.46 8.49 20.62
N ASP A 182 -5.73 8.27 21.00
CA ASP A 182 -6.17 7.50 22.16
C ASP A 182 -5.75 6.02 22.12
N LEU A 183 -5.49 5.48 20.93
CA LEU A 183 -5.07 4.10 20.76
C LEU A 183 -3.59 3.86 21.06
N PHE A 184 -2.81 4.90 21.22
CA PHE A 184 -1.37 4.83 21.41
C PHE A 184 -0.97 5.33 22.79
N SER A 185 -0.07 4.61 23.46
CA SER A 185 0.48 5.00 24.77
C SER A 185 1.82 5.72 24.63
N VAL A 186 2.57 5.43 23.56
CA VAL A 186 3.88 6.03 23.28
C VAL A 186 3.72 7.47 22.80
N PRO A 187 4.44 8.46 23.35
CA PRO A 187 4.38 9.84 22.88
C PRO A 187 4.77 9.99 21.40
N VAL A 188 4.30 11.07 20.76
CA VAL A 188 4.87 11.49 19.48
C VAL A 188 6.27 12.05 19.78
N ALA A 189 7.29 11.45 19.19
CA ALA A 189 8.68 11.89 19.36
C ALA A 189 8.91 13.25 18.68
#